data_58df4e23cdc57a680bef8e36e1da10fc
#
_entry.id   58df4e23cdc57a680bef8e36e1da10fc
#
_cell.length_a   1.000
_cell.length_b   1.000
_cell.length_c   1.000
_cell.angle_alpha   90.00
_cell.angle_beta   90.00
_cell.angle_gamma   90.00
#
_symmetry.space_group_name_H-M   'P 1'
#
loop_
_entity.id
_entity.type
_entity.pdbx_description
1 polymer ?
#
loop_
_entity_poly.entity_id
_entity_poly.type
_entity_poly.pdbx_seq_one_letter_code
_entity_poly.pdbx_strand_id
1 'polypeptide(L)'
;MITIAGYNFEGPYSLDRIDFNDVAAVYLIVDDLGKNLDVGETDTLKTRIAKHERRDCWLRNAHRKIFVYALLEVDQEKRRIIEKSIRSSFSFPCGQ
;
A
#
# COMPACT_ATOMS: atom_id res chain seq x y z
N MET A 1 12.83 -2.01 -3.46
CA MET A 1 12.55 -0.61 -3.03
C MET A 1 12.15 0.23 -4.23
N ILE A 2 11.15 1.04 -4.08
CA ILE A 2 10.75 2.00 -5.12
C ILE A 2 10.60 3.40 -4.51
N THR A 3 10.69 4.41 -5.36
CA THR A 3 10.42 5.79 -4.99
C THR A 3 9.14 6.24 -5.69
N ILE A 4 8.17 6.73 -4.92
CA ILE A 4 6.93 7.26 -5.47
C ILE A 4 6.59 8.59 -4.78
N ALA A 5 6.29 9.62 -5.57
CA ALA A 5 6.03 10.98 -5.09
C ALA A 5 7.14 11.51 -4.16
N GLY A 6 8.39 11.09 -4.39
CA GLY A 6 9.54 11.50 -3.58
C GLY A 6 9.75 10.68 -2.31
N TYR A 7 8.89 9.69 -2.04
CA TYR A 7 9.01 8.84 -0.84
C TYR A 7 9.54 7.46 -1.23
N ASN A 8 10.41 6.91 -0.37
CA ASN A 8 11.03 5.59 -0.59
C ASN A 8 10.24 4.51 0.15
N PHE A 9 9.77 3.52 -0.59
CA PHE A 9 9.02 2.38 -0.06
C PHE A 9 9.85 1.11 -0.16
N GLU A 10 9.75 0.27 0.86
CA GLU A 10 10.36 -1.05 0.87
C GLU A 10 9.43 -2.07 0.25
N GLY A 11 9.98 -3.12 -0.34
CA GLY A 11 9.25 -4.20 -0.99
C GLY A 11 9.85 -4.55 -2.33
N PRO A 12 9.13 -5.30 -3.17
CA PRO A 12 7.73 -5.71 -2.99
C PRO A 12 7.57 -6.91 -2.05
N TYR A 13 6.47 -6.92 -1.32
CA TYR A 13 6.04 -8.09 -0.54
C TYR A 13 4.84 -8.71 -1.22
N SER A 14 4.83 -10.04 -1.36
CA SER A 14 3.67 -10.71 -1.96
C SER A 14 2.47 -10.63 -1.04
N LEU A 15 1.30 -10.33 -1.58
CA LEU A 15 0.06 -10.30 -0.80
C LEU A 15 -0.26 -11.68 -0.20
N ASP A 16 0.13 -12.75 -0.90
CA ASP A 16 -0.13 -14.12 -0.47
C ASP A 16 0.82 -14.58 0.65
N ARG A 17 1.90 -13.84 0.87
CA ARG A 17 2.90 -14.13 1.90
C ARG A 17 3.11 -12.89 2.74
N ILE A 18 2.24 -12.70 3.71
CA ILE A 18 2.36 -11.58 4.63
C ILE A 18 3.43 -11.93 5.66
N ASP A 19 4.64 -11.50 5.38
CA ASP A 19 5.85 -11.86 6.11
C ASP A 19 6.46 -10.67 6.85
N PHE A 20 5.74 -9.58 6.93
CA PHE A 20 6.18 -8.38 7.63
C PHE A 20 5.50 -8.27 9.00
N ASN A 21 6.16 -7.52 9.90
CA ASN A 21 5.65 -7.29 11.24
C ASN A 21 4.44 -6.36 11.26
N ASP A 22 3.71 -6.37 12.38
CA ASP A 22 2.55 -5.50 12.56
C ASP A 22 3.03 -4.10 12.99
N VAL A 23 3.51 -3.33 12.03
CA VAL A 23 4.13 -2.01 12.25
C VAL A 23 3.28 -0.90 11.66
N ALA A 24 3.53 0.34 12.12
CA ALA A 24 2.90 1.51 11.56
C ALA A 24 3.56 1.89 10.22
N ALA A 25 2.75 2.06 9.19
CA ALA A 25 3.27 2.30 7.84
C ALA A 25 2.24 2.95 6.92
N VAL A 26 2.76 3.57 5.87
CA VAL A 26 1.99 3.86 4.65
C VAL A 26 2.21 2.65 3.72
N TYR A 27 1.15 2.14 3.12
CA TYR A 27 1.26 0.99 2.21
C TYR A 27 0.77 1.36 0.82
N LEU A 28 1.41 0.77 -0.18
CA LEU A 28 1.06 0.93 -1.59
C LEU A 28 0.77 -0.45 -2.15
N ILE A 29 -0.39 -0.61 -2.77
CA ILE A 29 -0.81 -1.86 -3.38
C ILE A 29 -0.66 -1.73 -4.89
N VAL A 30 0.10 -2.64 -5.49
CA VAL A 30 0.35 -2.67 -6.93
C VAL A 30 0.16 -4.08 -7.47
N ASP A 31 -0.04 -4.19 -8.78
CA ASP A 31 -0.10 -5.50 -9.41
C ASP A 31 1.27 -5.88 -10.03
N ASP A 32 1.31 -7.04 -10.67
CA ASP A 32 2.53 -7.58 -11.28
C ASP A 32 3.00 -6.80 -12.51
N LEU A 33 2.17 -5.92 -13.03
CA LEU A 33 2.54 -5.01 -14.14
C LEU A 33 2.91 -3.62 -13.64
N GLY A 34 2.97 -3.41 -12.33
CA GLY A 34 3.29 -2.12 -11.74
C GLY A 34 2.13 -1.14 -11.70
N LYS A 35 0.91 -1.60 -11.95
CA LYS A 35 -0.26 -0.75 -11.86
C LYS A 35 -0.58 -0.42 -10.41
N ASN A 36 -0.76 0.87 -10.10
CA ASN A 36 -1.16 1.32 -8.78
C ASN A 36 -2.63 0.98 -8.54
N LEU A 37 -2.92 0.24 -7.47
CA LEU A 37 -4.27 -0.18 -7.13
C LEU A 37 -4.84 0.61 -5.96
N ASP A 38 -4.05 0.85 -4.93
CA ASP A 38 -4.51 1.51 -3.70
C ASP A 38 -3.33 2.06 -2.92
N VAL A 39 -3.60 3.01 -2.06
CA VAL A 39 -2.65 3.53 -1.07
C VAL A 39 -3.40 3.79 0.22
N GLY A 40 -2.77 3.54 1.35
CA GLY A 40 -3.38 3.77 2.65
C GLY A 40 -2.34 3.90 3.75
N GLU A 41 -2.80 4.16 4.96
CA GLU A 41 -1.95 4.23 6.13
C GLU A 41 -2.58 3.42 7.26
N THR A 42 -1.74 2.90 8.16
CA THR A 42 -2.19 2.09 9.29
C THR A 42 -1.14 2.09 10.38
N ASP A 43 -1.56 1.84 11.61
CA ASP A 43 -0.65 1.58 12.73
C ASP A 43 -0.35 0.08 12.89
N THR A 44 -1.06 -0.78 12.14
CA THR A 44 -0.93 -2.25 12.22
C THR A 44 -0.93 -2.85 10.81
N LEU A 45 0.20 -2.77 10.13
CA LEU A 45 0.33 -3.11 8.70
C LEU A 45 -0.11 -4.55 8.39
N LYS A 46 0.42 -5.53 9.13
CA LYS A 46 0.11 -6.94 8.89
C LYS A 46 -1.39 -7.23 9.04
N THR A 47 -1.97 -6.79 10.16
CA THR A 47 -3.39 -6.99 10.44
C THR A 47 -4.27 -6.28 9.42
N ARG A 48 -3.91 -5.05 9.08
CA ARG A 48 -4.68 -4.23 8.14
C ARG A 48 -4.72 -4.85 6.75
N ILE A 49 -3.58 -5.29 6.23
CA ILE A 49 -3.50 -5.89 4.89
C ILE A 49 -4.25 -7.23 4.85
N ALA A 50 -4.14 -8.03 5.92
CA ALA A 50 -4.81 -9.34 5.98
C ALA A 50 -6.34 -9.23 5.96
N LYS A 51 -6.89 -8.14 6.51
CA LYS A 51 -8.34 -7.96 6.67
C LYS A 51 -8.85 -6.67 6.03
N HIS A 52 -8.23 -6.26 4.93
CA HIS A 52 -8.59 -5.00 4.29
C HIS A 52 -9.93 -5.12 3.58
N GLU A 53 -10.82 -4.14 3.80
CA GLU A 53 -12.15 -4.11 3.18
C GLU A 53 -12.11 -3.92 1.67
N ARG A 54 -11.01 -3.42 1.12
CA ARG A 54 -10.87 -3.19 -0.32
C ARG A 54 -10.13 -4.31 -1.06
N ARG A 55 -9.88 -5.46 -0.39
CA ARG A 55 -9.19 -6.59 -1.04
C ARG A 55 -9.91 -7.04 -2.32
N ASP A 56 -11.23 -7.05 -2.32
CA ASP A 56 -11.99 -7.41 -3.51
C ASP A 56 -11.75 -6.44 -4.67
N CYS A 57 -11.63 -5.16 -4.36
CA CYS A 57 -11.28 -4.15 -5.36
C CYS A 57 -9.89 -4.41 -5.93
N TRP A 58 -8.92 -4.73 -5.07
CA TRP A 58 -7.56 -5.05 -5.53
C TRP A 58 -7.58 -6.25 -6.47
N LEU A 59 -8.29 -7.31 -6.09
CA LEU A 59 -8.37 -8.54 -6.89
C LEU A 59 -9.04 -8.30 -8.24
N ARG A 60 -10.08 -7.47 -8.29
CA ARG A 60 -10.78 -7.16 -9.54
C ARG A 60 -9.93 -6.32 -10.50
N ASN A 61 -9.04 -5.49 -9.99
CA ASN A 61 -8.28 -4.55 -10.80
C ASN A 61 -6.86 -5.00 -11.10
N ALA A 62 -6.34 -6.03 -10.41
CA ALA A 62 -5.01 -6.55 -10.64
C ALA A 62 -4.98 -7.43 -11.89
N HIS A 63 -3.83 -7.43 -12.58
CA HIS A 63 -3.60 -8.31 -13.72
C HIS A 63 -3.57 -9.78 -13.27
N ARG A 64 -2.61 -10.13 -12.41
CA ARG A 64 -2.47 -11.51 -11.89
C ARG A 64 -2.09 -11.53 -10.41
N LYS A 65 -1.00 -10.88 -10.06
CA LYS A 65 -0.46 -10.89 -8.69
C LYS A 65 -0.57 -9.52 -8.08
N ILE A 66 -0.62 -9.49 -6.75
CA ILE A 66 -0.71 -8.25 -5.99
C ILE A 66 0.49 -8.19 -5.06
N PHE A 67 1.13 -7.02 -5.03
CA PHE A 67 2.29 -6.76 -4.19
C PHE A 67 2.03 -5.55 -3.30
N VAL A 68 2.68 -5.57 -2.14
CA VAL A 68 2.61 -4.49 -1.16
C VAL A 68 3.98 -3.86 -1.02
N TYR A 69 4.03 -2.53 -1.09
CA TYR A 69 5.19 -1.74 -0.70
C TYR A 69 4.84 -1.02 0.58
N ALA A 70 5.81 -0.82 1.46
CA ALA A 70 5.58 -0.21 2.76
C ALA A 70 6.63 0.86 3.06
N LEU A 71 6.18 1.95 3.65
CA LEU A 71 7.03 3.01 4.19
C LEU A 71 6.73 3.11 5.68
N LEU A 72 7.72 2.76 6.51
CA LEU A 72 7.55 2.76 7.96
C LEU A 72 7.52 4.20 8.47
N GLU A 73 6.50 4.53 9.23
CA GLU A 73 6.35 5.84 9.85
C GLU A 73 5.46 5.70 11.08
N VAL A 74 5.99 6.04 12.25
CA VAL A 74 5.26 5.91 13.52
C VAL A 74 4.26 7.04 13.76
N ASP A 75 4.49 8.21 13.17
CA ASP A 75 3.62 9.37 13.35
C ASP A 75 2.41 9.29 12.42
N GLN A 76 1.23 9.20 13.00
CA GLN A 76 -0.02 9.06 12.23
C GLN A 76 -0.26 10.26 11.31
N GLU A 77 0.02 11.46 11.77
CA GLU A 77 -0.20 12.66 10.97
C GLU A 77 0.71 12.68 9.75
N LYS A 78 1.98 12.29 9.93
CA LYS A 78 2.90 12.16 8.81
C LYS A 78 2.43 11.09 7.82
N ARG A 79 1.92 9.96 8.31
CA ARG A 79 1.38 8.91 7.44
C ARG A 79 0.22 9.43 6.60
N ARG A 80 -0.68 10.21 7.20
CA ARG A 80 -1.83 10.79 6.50
C ARG A 80 -1.41 11.77 5.42
N ILE A 81 -0.39 12.58 5.72
CA ILE A 81 0.16 13.54 4.76
C ILE A 81 0.77 12.80 3.57
N ILE A 82 1.55 11.75 3.83
CA ILE A 82 2.19 10.94 2.78
C ILE A 82 1.12 10.27 1.90
N GLU A 83 0.14 9.63 2.52
CA GLU A 83 -0.95 8.98 1.80
C GLU A 83 -1.69 9.98 0.90
N LYS A 84 -2.05 11.13 1.45
CA LYS A 84 -2.77 12.16 0.71
C LYS A 84 -1.94 12.69 -0.47
N SER A 85 -0.66 12.90 -0.26
CA SER A 85 0.26 13.34 -1.29
C SER A 85 0.32 12.36 -2.45
N ILE A 86 0.44 11.06 -2.14
CA ILE A 86 0.51 10.01 -3.15
C ILE A 86 -0.84 9.89 -3.88
N ARG A 87 -1.94 9.88 -3.13
CA ARG A 87 -3.28 9.76 -3.73
C ARG A 87 -3.61 10.95 -4.64
N SER A 88 -3.07 12.12 -4.35
CA SER A 88 -3.24 13.31 -5.19
C SER A 88 -2.40 13.28 -6.44
N SER A 89 -1.27 12.56 -6.43
CA SER A 89 -0.30 12.54 -7.52
C SER A 89 -0.56 11.45 -8.56
N PHE A 90 -1.35 10.42 -8.20
CA PHE A 90 -1.59 9.26 -9.06
C PHE A 90 -3.06 8.85 -9.02
N SER A 91 -3.49 8.11 -10.04
CA SER A 91 -4.83 7.53 -10.06
C SER A 91 -4.82 6.14 -9.44
N PHE A 92 -5.84 5.86 -8.62
CA PHE A 92 -6.03 4.57 -7.98
C PHE A 92 -7.47 4.10 -8.20
N PRO A 93 -7.70 2.87 -8.68
CA PRO A 93 -9.05 2.34 -8.84
C PRO A 93 -9.73 2.04 -7.50
N CYS A 94 -8.95 1.83 -6.44
CA CYS A 94 -9.47 1.47 -5.13
C CYS A 94 -9.28 2.59 -4.10
N GLY A 95 -10.22 2.70 -3.17
CA GLY A 95 -10.10 3.65 -2.06
C GLY A 95 -10.50 5.08 -2.38
N GLN A 96 -11.29 5.26 -3.41
CA GLN A 96 -11.80 6.60 -3.75
C GLN A 96 -13.09 6.92 -3.03
#